data_6b5fb500fbe69ad7088132af717b0736
#
_entry.id   6b5fb500fbe69ad7088132af717b0736
#
_cell.length_a   1.000
_cell.length_b   1.000
_cell.length_c   1.000
_cell.angle_alpha   90.00
_cell.angle_beta   90.00
_cell.angle_gamma   90.00
#
_symmetry.space_group_name_H-M   'P 1'
#
loop_
_entity.id
_entity.type
_entity.pdbx_description
1 polymer ?
#
loop_
_entity_poly.entity_id
_entity_poly.type
_entity_poly.pdbx_seq_one_letter_code
_entity_poly.pdbx_strand_id
1 'polypeptide(L)'
;MGHAEYLHDVDSVTEFLLTARRRGITEVGFADHDYYADQFNLDALRAAAARVPQIRVRLGIEIDFQLGRAGETRRPESAFTLDFVIGSVHEVDGFVFDMPTSLPGYQAWDIDELYQRYYATLAEAARSRRFDIIGHPDVIKVFGFRPKGSASGYAEHALRAIKASDVAIEINTNGRYKPAGEFYPARDVLERCFDLDIPITLSSDAHAPENVGRDVALAAQLAYEVGYRRVATFANRKRILQPLSNKY
;
A
#
# COMPACT_ATOMS: atom_id res chain seq x y z
N MET A 1 11.91 -2.71 7.91
CA MET A 1 12.88 -1.86 8.63
C MET A 1 12.11 -0.78 9.33
N GLY A 2 12.36 -0.58 10.61
CA GLY A 2 11.56 0.22 11.50
C GLY A 2 11.40 1.67 11.06
N HIS A 3 10.18 2.09 10.92
CA HIS A 3 9.79 3.39 10.40
C HIS A 3 9.19 4.28 11.50
N ALA A 4 9.03 3.73 12.70
CA ALA A 4 8.54 4.42 13.86
C ALA A 4 9.36 5.66 14.25
N GLU A 5 10.61 5.74 13.81
CA GLU A 5 11.48 6.89 14.09
C GLU A 5 10.95 8.22 13.54
N TYR A 6 10.13 8.18 12.49
CA TYR A 6 9.69 9.39 11.78
C TYR A 6 8.37 9.99 12.28
N LEU A 7 7.55 9.24 12.99
CA LEU A 7 6.32 9.78 13.60
C LEU A 7 6.51 10.29 15.03
N HIS A 8 7.74 10.24 15.55
CA HIS A 8 8.00 10.55 16.95
C HIS A 8 8.18 12.02 17.26
N ASP A 9 8.53 12.85 16.28
CA ASP A 9 8.72 14.28 16.52
C ASP A 9 8.10 15.14 15.41
N VAL A 10 7.81 16.38 15.81
CA VAL A 10 7.13 17.36 14.95
C VAL A 10 7.98 17.75 13.74
N ASP A 11 9.30 17.81 13.91
CA ASP A 11 10.20 18.30 12.86
C ASP A 11 10.35 17.25 11.76
N SER A 12 10.53 15.98 12.12
CA SER A 12 10.56 14.87 11.17
C SER A 12 9.28 14.80 10.32
N VAL A 13 8.11 14.81 10.97
CA VAL A 13 6.82 14.78 10.24
C VAL A 13 6.66 16.03 9.36
N THR A 14 7.12 17.20 9.83
CA THR A 14 7.07 18.45 9.05
C THR A 14 7.86 18.31 7.74
N GLU A 15 9.04 17.66 7.76
CA GLU A 15 9.85 17.46 6.55
C GLU A 15 9.12 16.58 5.49
N PHE A 16 8.39 15.54 5.92
CA PHE A 16 7.51 14.78 5.00
C PHE A 16 6.48 15.70 4.33
N LEU A 17 5.80 16.55 5.11
CA LEU A 17 4.78 17.47 4.59
C LEU A 17 5.37 18.55 3.69
N LEU A 18 6.54 19.10 4.04
CA LEU A 18 7.23 20.07 3.19
C LEU A 18 7.66 19.46 1.85
N THR A 19 8.11 18.20 1.85
CA THR A 19 8.45 17.50 0.62
C THR A 19 7.21 17.26 -0.24
N ALA A 20 6.09 16.83 0.36
CA ALA A 20 4.81 16.69 -0.33
C ALA A 20 4.41 18.02 -1.01
N ARG A 21 4.48 19.13 -0.26
CA ARG A 21 4.19 20.46 -0.78
C ARG A 21 5.09 20.85 -1.96
N ARG A 22 6.42 20.63 -1.84
CA ARG A 22 7.37 20.90 -2.94
C ARG A 22 7.04 20.13 -4.22
N ARG A 23 6.41 18.96 -4.09
CA ARG A 23 5.99 18.10 -5.21
C ARG A 23 4.54 18.35 -5.67
N GLY A 24 3.89 19.39 -5.14
CA GLY A 24 2.51 19.75 -5.54
C GLY A 24 1.44 18.80 -5.01
N ILE A 25 1.77 17.94 -4.06
CA ILE A 25 0.82 17.04 -3.39
C ILE A 25 0.03 17.87 -2.38
N THR A 26 -1.28 17.68 -2.35
CA THR A 26 -2.20 18.44 -1.48
C THR A 26 -2.83 17.61 -0.37
N GLU A 27 -2.72 16.28 -0.45
CA GLU A 27 -3.21 15.36 0.58
C GLU A 27 -2.21 14.22 0.76
N VAL A 28 -1.85 13.91 2.02
CA VAL A 28 -0.90 12.86 2.39
C VAL A 28 -1.51 11.99 3.46
N GLY A 29 -1.49 10.67 3.25
CA GLY A 29 -1.79 9.67 4.26
C GLY A 29 -0.51 9.15 4.92
N PHE A 30 -0.50 9.12 6.26
CA PHE A 30 0.50 8.42 7.05
C PHE A 30 -0.10 7.09 7.51
N ALA A 31 0.61 5.99 7.28
CA ALA A 31 0.19 4.66 7.66
C ALA A 31 1.42 3.82 8.03
N ASP A 32 1.77 3.81 9.29
CA ASP A 32 2.81 2.91 9.79
C ASP A 32 2.25 1.52 9.98
N HIS A 33 3.15 0.54 10.04
CA HIS A 33 2.79 -0.84 10.35
C HIS A 33 2.15 -0.97 11.73
N ASP A 34 1.23 -1.90 11.87
CA ASP A 34 0.44 -2.14 13.07
C ASP A 34 1.27 -2.54 14.30
N TYR A 35 2.45 -3.12 14.10
CA TYR A 35 3.36 -3.44 15.21
C TYR A 35 4.03 -2.21 15.83
N TYR A 36 3.93 -1.03 15.17
CA TYR A 36 4.33 0.27 15.73
C TYR A 36 3.16 1.10 16.29
N ALA A 37 1.95 0.57 16.31
CA ALA A 37 0.75 1.33 16.70
C ALA A 37 0.86 2.01 18.08
N ASP A 38 1.53 1.34 19.04
CA ASP A 38 1.74 1.89 20.39
C ASP A 38 2.74 3.08 20.42
N GLN A 39 3.41 3.34 19.30
CA GLN A 39 4.41 4.41 19.15
C GLN A 39 3.87 5.61 18.35
N PHE A 40 2.62 5.57 17.89
CA PHE A 40 2.02 6.67 17.13
C PHE A 40 1.93 7.93 17.99
N ASN A 41 2.62 8.99 17.53
CA ASN A 41 2.58 10.31 18.18
C ASN A 41 1.60 11.24 17.44
N LEU A 42 0.31 11.13 17.77
CA LEU A 42 -0.75 11.92 17.14
C LEU A 42 -0.61 13.42 17.38
N ASP A 43 -0.01 13.83 18.51
CA ASP A 43 0.18 15.24 18.80
C ASP A 43 1.30 15.83 17.94
N ALA A 44 2.38 15.07 17.69
CA ALA A 44 3.40 15.45 16.72
C ALA A 44 2.82 15.58 15.30
N LEU A 45 1.98 14.62 14.88
CA LEU A 45 1.32 14.66 13.58
C LEU A 45 0.42 15.91 13.44
N ARG A 46 -0.39 16.22 14.45
CA ARG A 46 -1.26 17.41 14.48
C ARG A 46 -0.45 18.70 14.46
N ALA A 47 0.61 18.77 15.25
CA ALA A 47 1.48 19.94 15.32
C ALA A 47 2.21 20.18 13.97
N ALA A 48 2.71 19.14 13.33
CA ALA A 48 3.32 19.23 12.00
C ALA A 48 2.31 19.67 10.94
N ALA A 49 1.10 19.09 10.94
CA ALA A 49 0.01 19.49 10.05
C ALA A 49 -0.34 20.98 10.20
N ALA A 50 -0.34 21.51 11.42
CA ALA A 50 -0.56 22.93 11.68
C ALA A 50 0.56 23.83 11.11
N ARG A 51 1.80 23.32 11.01
CA ARG A 51 2.93 24.05 10.38
C ARG A 51 2.84 24.10 8.86
N VAL A 52 2.14 23.14 8.23
CA VAL A 52 2.02 23.02 6.78
C VAL A 52 0.53 22.93 6.37
N PRO A 53 -0.27 23.97 6.61
CA PRO A 53 -1.74 23.92 6.46
C PRO A 53 -2.21 23.74 4.98
N GLN A 54 -1.29 23.83 4.01
CA GLN A 54 -1.56 23.58 2.60
C GLN A 54 -1.72 22.07 2.30
N ILE A 55 -1.25 21.20 3.19
CA ILE A 55 -1.34 19.76 3.04
C ILE A 55 -2.44 19.22 3.96
N ARG A 56 -3.39 18.51 3.37
CA ARG A 56 -4.35 17.74 4.16
C ARG A 56 -3.71 16.44 4.61
N VAL A 57 -3.64 16.26 5.92
CA VAL A 57 -3.07 15.06 6.53
C VAL A 57 -4.19 14.07 6.83
N ARG A 58 -3.96 12.80 6.47
CA ARG A 58 -4.81 11.65 6.79
C ARG A 58 -4.04 10.66 7.65
N LEU A 59 -4.72 10.10 8.63
CA LEU A 59 -4.17 9.06 9.50
C LEU A 59 -4.68 7.71 9.05
N GLY A 60 -3.77 6.81 8.73
CA GLY A 60 -4.03 5.41 8.44
C GLY A 60 -3.17 4.49 9.30
N ILE A 61 -3.29 3.23 9.04
CA ILE A 61 -2.44 2.16 9.57
C ILE A 61 -2.28 1.09 8.49
N GLU A 62 -1.10 0.51 8.38
CA GLU A 62 -0.85 -0.66 7.57
C GLU A 62 -0.81 -1.91 8.45
N ILE A 63 -1.66 -2.88 8.15
CA ILE A 63 -1.79 -4.11 8.93
C ILE A 63 -1.24 -5.27 8.12
N ASP A 64 -0.31 -6.00 8.71
CA ASP A 64 0.22 -7.23 8.16
C ASP A 64 -0.81 -8.36 8.31
N PHE A 65 -1.46 -8.71 7.20
CA PHE A 65 -2.42 -9.80 7.19
C PHE A 65 -1.70 -11.15 7.13
N GLN A 66 -1.97 -11.99 8.11
CA GLN A 66 -1.45 -13.36 8.17
C GLN A 66 -2.61 -14.36 8.18
N LEU A 67 -2.55 -15.34 7.28
CA LEU A 67 -3.55 -16.40 7.20
C LEU A 67 -3.52 -17.25 8.48
N GLY A 68 -4.69 -17.53 9.03
CA GLY A 68 -4.83 -18.27 10.29
C GLY A 68 -4.74 -17.41 11.56
N ARG A 69 -4.22 -16.18 11.48
CA ARG A 69 -4.23 -15.22 12.59
C ARG A 69 -5.38 -14.22 12.54
N ALA A 70 -6.27 -14.35 11.56
CA ALA A 70 -7.43 -13.45 11.40
C ALA A 70 -8.38 -13.43 12.64
N GLY A 71 -8.26 -14.40 13.54
CA GLY A 71 -8.98 -14.45 14.82
C GLY A 71 -8.19 -13.90 16.01
N GLU A 72 -6.94 -13.50 15.85
CA GLU A 72 -6.18 -12.88 16.94
C GLU A 72 -6.80 -11.53 17.31
N THR A 73 -6.97 -11.35 18.61
CA THR A 73 -7.79 -10.30 19.22
C THR A 73 -7.21 -8.90 19.11
N ARG A 74 -5.97 -8.75 18.62
CA ARG A 74 -5.34 -7.45 18.46
C ARG A 74 -5.93 -6.73 17.24
N ARG A 75 -6.66 -5.67 17.52
CA ARG A 75 -7.21 -4.74 16.52
C ARG A 75 -6.64 -3.35 16.76
N PRO A 76 -5.38 -3.11 16.39
CA PRO A 76 -4.74 -1.81 16.64
C PRO A 76 -5.50 -0.68 15.96
N GLU A 77 -6.16 -0.98 14.81
CA GLU A 77 -7.00 -0.03 14.10
C GLU A 77 -8.18 0.48 14.95
N SER A 78 -8.61 -0.24 15.97
CA SER A 78 -9.72 0.19 16.85
C SER A 78 -9.31 1.22 17.91
N ALA A 79 -8.02 1.39 18.15
CA ALA A 79 -7.50 2.33 19.13
C ALA A 79 -7.48 3.79 18.63
N PHE A 80 -7.68 4.00 17.32
CA PHE A 80 -7.56 5.30 16.68
C PHE A 80 -8.78 5.66 15.85
N THR A 81 -9.03 6.96 15.69
CA THR A 81 -9.94 7.44 14.64
C THR A 81 -9.13 7.55 13.34
N LEU A 82 -9.23 6.51 12.53
CA LEU A 82 -8.47 6.40 11.27
C LEU A 82 -9.28 6.90 10.08
N ASP A 83 -8.57 7.48 9.10
CA ASP A 83 -9.13 7.82 7.80
C ASP A 83 -9.16 6.61 6.87
N PHE A 84 -8.19 5.68 7.00
CA PHE A 84 -8.09 4.45 6.20
C PHE A 84 -7.28 3.36 6.92
N VAL A 85 -7.44 2.12 6.44
CA VAL A 85 -6.64 0.97 6.86
C VAL A 85 -6.17 0.25 5.61
N ILE A 86 -4.86 0.04 5.53
CA ILE A 86 -4.21 -0.77 4.48
C ILE A 86 -4.05 -2.19 5.01
N GLY A 87 -4.36 -3.17 4.18
CA GLY A 87 -4.05 -4.57 4.43
C GLY A 87 -2.97 -5.04 3.48
N SER A 88 -1.84 -5.47 4.02
CA SER A 88 -0.68 -5.94 3.26
C SER A 88 -0.34 -7.38 3.60
N VAL A 89 0.29 -8.08 2.66
CA VAL A 89 0.79 -9.45 2.84
C VAL A 89 2.28 -9.43 2.65
N HIS A 90 3.03 -9.70 3.72
CA HIS A 90 4.51 -9.78 3.71
C HIS A 90 5.02 -11.19 4.06
N GLU A 91 4.09 -12.09 4.41
CA GLU A 91 4.39 -13.46 4.79
C GLU A 91 3.45 -14.46 4.11
N VAL A 92 3.98 -15.59 3.67
CA VAL A 92 3.24 -16.73 3.12
C VAL A 92 3.69 -17.97 3.86
N ASP A 93 2.77 -18.65 4.59
CA ASP A 93 3.03 -19.89 5.32
C ASP A 93 4.29 -19.83 6.22
N GLY A 94 4.50 -18.72 6.93
CA GLY A 94 5.66 -18.50 7.80
C GLY A 94 6.91 -18.00 7.07
N PHE A 95 6.86 -17.84 5.74
CA PHE A 95 7.94 -17.29 4.95
C PHE A 95 7.73 -15.78 4.77
N VAL A 96 8.45 -14.96 5.55
CA VAL A 96 8.55 -13.51 5.35
C VAL A 96 9.40 -13.26 4.10
N PHE A 97 8.80 -12.87 3.00
CA PHE A 97 9.46 -12.90 1.68
C PHE A 97 10.07 -11.56 1.25
N ASP A 98 9.74 -10.46 1.88
CA ASP A 98 10.09 -9.09 1.44
C ASP A 98 11.38 -8.53 2.07
N MET A 99 12.00 -9.29 2.98
CA MET A 99 13.25 -8.89 3.63
C MET A 99 14.48 -9.37 2.85
N PRO A 100 15.56 -8.57 2.73
CA PRO A 100 16.80 -9.01 2.06
C PRO A 100 17.39 -10.30 2.67
N THR A 101 17.19 -10.52 3.95
CA THR A 101 17.61 -11.74 4.66
C THR A 101 16.82 -12.98 4.23
N SER A 102 15.71 -12.81 3.54
CA SER A 102 14.85 -13.91 3.07
C SER A 102 15.28 -14.48 1.71
N LEU A 103 16.21 -13.81 1.00
CA LEU A 103 16.65 -14.25 -0.32
C LEU A 103 17.06 -15.73 -0.39
N PRO A 104 17.83 -16.30 0.57
CA PRO A 104 18.13 -17.73 0.55
C PRO A 104 16.89 -18.63 0.66
N GLY A 105 15.85 -18.17 1.35
CA GLY A 105 14.60 -18.92 1.54
C GLY A 105 13.82 -19.16 0.26
N TYR A 106 13.96 -18.30 -0.75
CA TYR A 106 13.31 -18.48 -2.06
C TYR A 106 13.74 -19.76 -2.77
N GLN A 107 14.93 -20.31 -2.47
CA GLN A 107 15.41 -21.58 -3.05
C GLN A 107 14.57 -22.79 -2.59
N ALA A 108 13.85 -22.68 -1.49
CA ALA A 108 12.98 -23.74 -0.99
C ALA A 108 11.57 -23.71 -1.63
N TRP A 109 11.28 -22.69 -2.44
CA TRP A 109 9.96 -22.52 -3.06
C TRP A 109 9.96 -22.81 -4.55
N ASP A 110 8.93 -23.49 -5.04
CA ASP A 110 8.48 -23.32 -6.40
C ASP A 110 7.84 -21.94 -6.51
N ILE A 111 8.32 -21.11 -7.43
CA ILE A 111 7.86 -19.72 -7.53
C ILE A 111 6.41 -19.64 -7.95
N ASP A 112 5.93 -20.55 -8.80
CA ASP A 112 4.52 -20.59 -9.21
C ASP A 112 3.62 -20.92 -8.00
N GLU A 113 4.05 -21.88 -7.13
CA GLU A 113 3.34 -22.20 -5.90
C GLU A 113 3.34 -21.02 -4.91
N LEU A 114 4.48 -20.35 -4.74
CA LEU A 114 4.59 -19.18 -3.87
C LEU A 114 3.61 -18.08 -4.29
N TYR A 115 3.52 -17.80 -5.60
CA TYR A 115 2.57 -16.82 -6.14
C TYR A 115 1.10 -17.25 -5.92
N GLN A 116 0.77 -18.52 -6.13
CA GLN A 116 -0.58 -19.02 -5.85
C GLN A 116 -0.97 -18.82 -4.39
N ARG A 117 -0.09 -19.17 -3.46
CA ARG A 117 -0.34 -19.01 -2.01
C ARG A 117 -0.42 -17.54 -1.61
N TYR A 118 0.47 -16.71 -2.14
CA TYR A 118 0.43 -15.27 -1.91
C TYR A 118 -0.92 -14.67 -2.31
N TYR A 119 -1.39 -14.93 -3.53
CA TYR A 119 -2.68 -14.41 -3.98
C TYR A 119 -3.88 -15.06 -3.26
N ALA A 120 -3.77 -16.30 -2.82
CA ALA A 120 -4.79 -16.89 -1.95
C ALA A 120 -4.89 -16.14 -0.61
N THR A 121 -3.74 -15.83 0.01
CA THR A 121 -3.67 -15.02 1.24
C THR A 121 -4.24 -13.61 1.02
N LEU A 122 -3.91 -12.98 -0.10
CA LEU A 122 -4.42 -11.65 -0.45
C LEU A 122 -5.96 -11.66 -0.65
N ALA A 123 -6.51 -12.75 -1.22
CA ALA A 123 -7.95 -12.92 -1.33
C ALA A 123 -8.63 -13.01 0.04
N GLU A 124 -8.04 -13.72 0.99
CA GLU A 124 -8.56 -13.80 2.36
C GLU A 124 -8.44 -12.46 3.10
N ALA A 125 -7.35 -11.71 2.87
CA ALA A 125 -7.21 -10.34 3.38
C ALA A 125 -8.40 -9.47 2.90
N ALA A 126 -8.72 -9.49 1.62
CA ALA A 126 -9.85 -8.76 1.07
C ALA A 126 -11.20 -9.23 1.66
N ARG A 127 -11.42 -10.54 1.77
CA ARG A 127 -12.65 -11.13 2.34
C ARG A 127 -12.86 -10.81 3.81
N SER A 128 -11.79 -10.50 4.56
CA SER A 128 -11.87 -10.12 5.97
C SER A 128 -12.67 -8.83 6.19
N ARG A 129 -12.81 -7.99 5.16
CA ARG A 129 -13.49 -6.68 5.19
C ARG A 129 -12.94 -5.73 6.27
N ARG A 130 -11.70 -5.94 6.69
CA ARG A 130 -11.03 -5.07 7.67
C ARG A 130 -10.40 -3.84 7.02
N PHE A 131 -10.10 -3.94 5.73
CA PHE A 131 -9.27 -3.01 5.00
C PHE A 131 -10.06 -2.13 4.03
N ASP A 132 -9.61 -0.91 3.83
CA ASP A 132 -10.11 0.02 2.82
C ASP A 132 -9.27 -0.06 1.54
N ILE A 133 -8.00 -0.45 1.72
CA ILE A 133 -6.98 -0.54 0.68
C ILE A 133 -6.23 -1.86 0.83
N ILE A 134 -5.98 -2.55 -0.27
CA ILE A 134 -4.96 -3.60 -0.35
C ILE A 134 -3.66 -2.93 -0.79
N GLY A 135 -2.65 -2.99 0.09
CA GLY A 135 -1.32 -2.43 -0.15
C GLY A 135 -0.56 -3.24 -1.22
N HIS A 136 0.27 -2.58 -2.02
CA HIS A 136 1.19 -3.17 -3.00
C HIS A 136 0.85 -4.61 -3.45
N PRO A 137 -0.27 -4.82 -4.18
CA PRO A 137 -0.96 -6.13 -4.32
C PRO A 137 -0.18 -7.23 -5.05
N ASP A 138 1.05 -6.96 -5.49
CA ASP A 138 1.97 -7.96 -6.06
C ASP A 138 3.41 -7.80 -5.55
N VAL A 139 3.58 -7.35 -4.31
CA VAL A 139 4.90 -7.16 -3.67
C VAL A 139 5.71 -8.46 -3.57
N ILE A 140 5.09 -9.61 -3.73
CA ILE A 140 5.77 -10.91 -3.81
C ILE A 140 6.91 -10.93 -4.84
N LYS A 141 6.88 -10.07 -5.85
CA LYS A 141 7.91 -9.91 -6.87
C LYS A 141 9.10 -9.04 -6.44
N VAL A 142 9.14 -8.56 -5.20
CA VAL A 142 10.07 -7.54 -4.70
C VAL A 142 11.54 -7.79 -5.11
N PHE A 143 12.00 -9.04 -5.05
CA PHE A 143 13.36 -9.45 -5.43
C PHE A 143 13.51 -9.88 -6.90
N GLY A 144 12.50 -9.66 -7.74
CA GLY A 144 12.57 -9.96 -9.17
C GLY A 144 12.21 -11.39 -9.53
N PHE A 145 11.87 -12.25 -8.59
CA PHE A 145 11.34 -13.58 -8.91
C PHE A 145 9.98 -13.45 -9.60
N ARG A 146 9.79 -14.21 -10.68
CA ARG A 146 8.57 -14.17 -11.48
C ARG A 146 8.02 -15.57 -11.72
N PRO A 147 6.69 -15.74 -11.77
CA PRO A 147 6.08 -17.00 -12.14
C PRO A 147 6.26 -17.25 -13.65
N LYS A 148 6.07 -18.50 -14.09
CA LYS A 148 6.16 -18.90 -15.51
C LYS A 148 4.99 -18.33 -16.34
N GLY A 149 3.82 -18.18 -15.73
CA GLY A 149 2.63 -17.60 -16.36
C GLY A 149 2.54 -16.07 -16.17
N SER A 150 1.44 -15.47 -16.65
CA SER A 150 1.18 -14.05 -16.42
C SER A 150 0.86 -13.78 -14.96
N ALA A 151 1.39 -12.69 -14.41
CA ALA A 151 1.10 -12.29 -13.03
C ALA A 151 -0.42 -12.05 -12.83
N SER A 152 -1.10 -11.45 -13.81
CA SER A 152 -2.55 -11.25 -13.80
C SER A 152 -3.35 -12.55 -13.72
N GLY A 153 -2.86 -13.63 -14.34
CA GLY A 153 -3.49 -14.96 -14.24
C GLY A 153 -3.46 -15.52 -12.82
N TYR A 154 -2.33 -15.41 -12.13
CA TYR A 154 -2.22 -15.80 -10.72
C TYR A 154 -3.06 -14.90 -9.81
N ALA A 155 -3.15 -13.60 -10.12
CA ALA A 155 -3.88 -12.62 -9.33
C ALA A 155 -5.41 -12.73 -9.47
N GLU A 156 -5.94 -13.35 -10.53
CA GLU A 156 -7.37 -13.31 -10.92
C GLU A 156 -8.32 -13.60 -9.74
N HIS A 157 -8.03 -14.68 -8.97
CA HIS A 157 -8.88 -15.04 -7.83
C HIS A 157 -8.88 -13.95 -6.74
N ALA A 158 -7.71 -13.39 -6.43
CA ALA A 158 -7.59 -12.33 -5.43
C ALA A 158 -8.26 -11.03 -5.91
N LEU A 159 -8.08 -10.66 -7.18
CA LEU A 159 -8.70 -9.46 -7.75
C LEU A 159 -10.23 -9.54 -7.71
N ARG A 160 -10.81 -10.72 -8.00
CA ARG A 160 -12.25 -10.92 -7.84
C ARG A 160 -12.72 -10.81 -6.39
N ALA A 161 -11.93 -11.30 -5.43
CA ALA A 161 -12.24 -11.15 -4.01
C ALA A 161 -12.16 -9.67 -3.57
N ILE A 162 -11.14 -8.94 -4.03
CA ILE A 162 -10.97 -7.49 -3.79
C ILE A 162 -12.19 -6.72 -4.34
N LYS A 163 -12.60 -6.99 -5.59
CA LYS A 163 -13.80 -6.39 -6.18
C LYS A 163 -15.05 -6.69 -5.37
N ALA A 164 -15.27 -7.95 -5.01
CA ALA A 164 -16.45 -8.39 -4.25
C ALA A 164 -16.51 -7.80 -2.83
N SER A 165 -15.37 -7.43 -2.26
CA SER A 165 -15.24 -6.81 -0.94
C SER A 165 -15.31 -5.27 -1.00
N ASP A 166 -15.38 -4.68 -2.18
CA ASP A 166 -15.38 -3.23 -2.44
C ASP A 166 -14.17 -2.50 -1.84
N VAL A 167 -12.99 -3.13 -1.90
CA VAL A 167 -11.73 -2.60 -1.40
C VAL A 167 -10.94 -1.97 -2.57
N ALA A 168 -10.24 -0.86 -2.32
CA ALA A 168 -9.33 -0.26 -3.30
C ALA A 168 -7.99 -1.00 -3.33
N ILE A 169 -7.25 -0.87 -4.42
CA ILE A 169 -5.84 -1.29 -4.46
C ILE A 169 -4.92 -0.07 -4.48
N GLU A 170 -3.73 -0.26 -3.97
CA GLU A 170 -2.65 0.71 -4.04
C GLU A 170 -1.87 0.56 -5.34
N ILE A 171 -1.57 1.67 -6.03
CA ILE A 171 -0.45 1.74 -6.98
C ILE A 171 0.72 2.32 -6.20
N ASN A 172 1.69 1.46 -5.91
CA ASN A 172 2.83 1.77 -5.06
C ASN A 172 4.08 1.96 -5.93
N THR A 173 4.72 3.12 -5.78
CA THR A 173 5.85 3.47 -6.63
C THR A 173 7.19 2.96 -6.12
N ASN A 174 7.26 2.49 -4.87
CA ASN A 174 8.49 2.05 -4.23
C ASN A 174 9.11 0.82 -4.93
N GLY A 175 8.29 -0.02 -5.58
CA GLY A 175 8.75 -1.19 -6.32
C GLY A 175 9.76 -0.88 -7.42
N ARG A 176 9.74 0.32 -8.00
CA ARG A 176 10.74 0.77 -9.00
C ARG A 176 12.15 0.86 -8.44
N TYR A 177 12.28 0.98 -7.12
CA TYR A 177 13.55 1.12 -6.40
C TYR A 177 13.96 -0.17 -5.69
N LYS A 178 13.25 -1.25 -5.99
CA LYS A 178 13.56 -2.61 -5.55
C LYS A 178 14.06 -3.42 -6.75
N PRO A 179 14.62 -4.62 -6.55
CA PRO A 179 15.02 -5.50 -7.66
C PRO A 179 13.90 -5.79 -8.67
N ALA A 180 12.63 -5.67 -8.25
CA ALA A 180 11.47 -5.76 -9.13
C ALA A 180 11.49 -4.74 -10.28
N GLY A 181 11.99 -3.52 -10.06
CA GLY A 181 12.21 -2.48 -11.05
C GLY A 181 10.94 -1.87 -11.65
N GLU A 182 9.77 -2.12 -11.06
CA GLU A 182 8.47 -1.66 -11.56
C GLU A 182 7.50 -1.31 -10.43
N PHE A 183 6.37 -0.68 -10.74
CA PHE A 183 5.33 -0.40 -9.74
C PHE A 183 4.69 -1.69 -9.20
N TYR A 184 4.08 -1.58 -8.02
CA TYR A 184 3.11 -2.54 -7.52
C TYR A 184 1.70 -1.94 -7.70
N PRO A 185 0.79 -2.63 -8.43
CA PRO A 185 1.03 -3.83 -9.21
C PRO A 185 1.75 -3.57 -10.55
N ALA A 186 2.22 -4.67 -11.17
CA ALA A 186 2.65 -4.69 -12.57
C ALA A 186 1.51 -4.23 -13.49
N ARG A 187 1.88 -3.75 -14.69
CA ARG A 187 0.92 -3.18 -15.64
C ARG A 187 -0.22 -4.16 -16.01
N ASP A 188 0.08 -5.44 -16.27
CA ASP A 188 -0.91 -6.45 -16.64
C ASP A 188 -1.91 -6.73 -15.50
N VAL A 189 -1.44 -6.70 -14.24
CA VAL A 189 -2.31 -6.81 -13.06
C VAL A 189 -3.17 -5.55 -12.91
N LEU A 190 -2.60 -4.36 -13.15
CA LEU A 190 -3.34 -3.09 -13.08
C LEU A 190 -4.41 -3.00 -14.17
N GLU A 191 -4.11 -3.44 -15.40
CA GLU A 191 -5.07 -3.53 -16.50
C GLU A 191 -6.23 -4.46 -16.11
N ARG A 192 -5.91 -5.60 -15.47
CA ARG A 192 -6.95 -6.51 -14.98
C ARG A 192 -7.78 -5.90 -13.84
N CYS A 193 -7.19 -5.09 -12.97
CA CYS A 193 -7.92 -4.33 -11.96
C CYS A 193 -8.90 -3.34 -12.59
N PHE A 194 -8.48 -2.67 -13.66
CA PHE A 194 -9.35 -1.75 -14.42
C PHE A 194 -10.54 -2.49 -15.05
N ASP A 195 -10.31 -3.63 -15.72
CA ASP A 195 -11.38 -4.46 -16.31
C ASP A 195 -12.41 -4.92 -15.27
N LEU A 196 -11.98 -5.15 -14.04
CA LEU A 196 -12.84 -5.52 -12.93
C LEU A 196 -13.46 -4.30 -12.22
N ASP A 197 -13.16 -3.10 -12.67
CA ASP A 197 -13.63 -1.86 -12.05
C ASP A 197 -13.28 -1.79 -10.54
N ILE A 198 -12.02 -2.13 -10.21
CA ILE A 198 -11.46 -2.00 -8.85
C ILE A 198 -10.93 -0.59 -8.68
N PRO A 199 -11.33 0.16 -7.63
CA PRO A 199 -10.79 1.50 -7.37
C PRO A 199 -9.30 1.45 -7.02
N ILE A 200 -8.57 2.53 -7.39
CA ILE A 200 -7.15 2.67 -7.10
C ILE A 200 -6.87 3.84 -6.16
N THR A 201 -5.80 3.74 -5.38
CA THR A 201 -5.13 4.86 -4.71
C THR A 201 -3.66 4.91 -5.12
N LEU A 202 -2.97 6.03 -4.90
CA LEU A 202 -1.57 6.20 -5.26
C LEU A 202 -0.72 6.33 -4.00
N SER A 203 0.43 5.68 -3.97
CA SER A 203 1.37 5.74 -2.85
C SER A 203 2.82 5.77 -3.33
N SER A 204 3.65 6.46 -2.57
CA SER A 204 5.11 6.37 -2.72
C SER A 204 5.75 5.43 -1.70
N ASP A 205 4.99 4.97 -0.72
CA ASP A 205 5.49 4.09 0.34
C ASP A 205 6.82 4.62 0.90
N ALA A 206 6.75 5.90 1.29
CA ALA A 206 7.92 6.67 1.64
C ALA A 206 8.34 6.41 3.08
N HIS A 207 9.54 5.91 3.25
CA HIS A 207 10.17 5.63 4.54
C HIS A 207 11.18 6.72 4.96
N ALA A 208 11.30 7.75 4.13
CA ALA A 208 12.13 8.93 4.38
C ALA A 208 11.50 10.14 3.67
N PRO A 209 11.69 11.36 4.21
CA PRO A 209 11.06 12.56 3.66
C PRO A 209 11.32 12.78 2.17
N GLU A 210 12.54 12.52 1.69
CA GLU A 210 12.93 12.68 0.28
C GLU A 210 12.17 11.74 -0.68
N ASN A 211 11.58 10.67 -0.17
CA ASN A 211 10.85 9.68 -0.96
C ASN A 211 9.35 10.02 -1.08
N VAL A 212 8.83 10.97 -0.31
CA VAL A 212 7.41 11.33 -0.33
C VAL A 212 6.97 11.78 -1.73
N GLY A 213 6.01 11.08 -2.31
CA GLY A 213 5.47 11.37 -3.63
C GLY A 213 6.43 11.06 -4.79
N ARG A 214 7.51 10.31 -4.55
CA ARG A 214 8.44 9.88 -5.59
C ARG A 214 7.70 9.06 -6.64
N ASP A 215 7.80 9.49 -7.91
CA ASP A 215 7.16 8.86 -9.08
C ASP A 215 5.62 8.75 -9.04
N VAL A 216 4.93 9.40 -8.11
CA VAL A 216 3.45 9.39 -8.06
C VAL A 216 2.85 9.98 -9.34
N ALA A 217 3.50 10.97 -9.95
CA ALA A 217 3.09 11.50 -11.25
C ALA A 217 3.14 10.43 -12.36
N LEU A 218 4.19 9.60 -12.38
CA LEU A 218 4.31 8.49 -13.35
C LEU A 218 3.28 7.39 -13.07
N ALA A 219 2.98 7.11 -11.81
CA ALA A 219 1.92 6.17 -11.45
C ALA A 219 0.53 6.68 -11.87
N ALA A 220 0.28 7.98 -11.71
CA ALA A 220 -0.94 8.63 -12.20
C ALA A 220 -1.06 8.56 -13.73
N GLN A 221 0.05 8.79 -14.44
CA GLN A 221 0.10 8.65 -15.89
C GLN A 221 -0.19 7.20 -16.32
N LEU A 222 0.46 6.21 -15.71
CA LEU A 222 0.20 4.80 -15.98
C LEU A 222 -1.28 4.44 -15.77
N ALA A 223 -1.85 4.85 -14.64
CA ALA A 223 -3.26 4.62 -14.34
C ALA A 223 -4.17 5.25 -15.40
N TYR A 224 -3.86 6.47 -15.83
CA TYR A 224 -4.61 7.16 -16.88
C TYR A 224 -4.52 6.45 -18.24
N GLU A 225 -3.34 5.95 -18.62
CA GLU A 225 -3.10 5.15 -19.83
C GLU A 225 -3.88 3.84 -19.81
N VAL A 226 -3.94 3.16 -18.67
CA VAL A 226 -4.75 1.94 -18.47
C VAL A 226 -6.25 2.21 -18.63
N GLY A 227 -6.71 3.41 -18.32
CA GLY A 227 -8.11 3.81 -18.48
C GLY A 227 -8.74 4.47 -17.26
N TYR A 228 -8.07 4.51 -16.12
CA TYR A 228 -8.59 5.16 -14.92
C TYR A 228 -8.78 6.65 -15.13
N ARG A 229 -9.86 7.20 -14.57
CA ARG A 229 -10.18 8.63 -14.59
C ARG A 229 -10.41 9.20 -13.19
N ARG A 230 -10.36 8.33 -12.19
CA ARG A 230 -10.55 8.69 -10.79
C ARG A 230 -9.56 7.91 -9.92
N VAL A 231 -9.17 8.52 -8.82
CA VAL A 231 -8.34 7.95 -7.76
C VAL A 231 -9.08 8.04 -6.44
N ALA A 232 -8.95 7.04 -5.58
CA ALA A 232 -9.56 7.03 -4.26
C ALA A 232 -8.67 7.75 -3.25
N THR A 233 -9.30 8.60 -2.43
CA THR A 233 -8.80 9.08 -1.14
C THR A 233 -9.79 8.67 -0.06
N PHE A 234 -9.43 8.82 1.20
CA PHE A 234 -10.25 8.33 2.30
C PHE A 234 -10.35 9.36 3.43
N ALA A 235 -11.52 9.39 4.07
CA ALA A 235 -11.77 10.17 5.28
C ALA A 235 -12.73 9.41 6.18
N ASN A 236 -12.36 9.19 7.45
CA ASN A 236 -13.17 8.41 8.40
C ASN A 236 -13.62 7.05 7.81
N ARG A 237 -12.73 6.33 7.18
CA ARG A 237 -12.96 5.03 6.52
C ARG A 237 -13.94 5.08 5.33
N LYS A 238 -14.23 6.28 4.83
CA LYS A 238 -15.10 6.47 3.66
C LYS A 238 -14.29 6.84 2.44
N ARG A 239 -14.44 6.05 1.38
CA ARG A 239 -13.80 6.31 0.09
C ARG A 239 -14.41 7.54 -0.60
N ILE A 240 -13.55 8.43 -1.07
CA ILE A 240 -13.88 9.61 -1.85
C ILE A 240 -13.14 9.50 -3.18
N LEU A 241 -13.85 9.55 -4.30
CA LEU A 241 -13.25 9.48 -5.62
C LEU A 241 -12.92 10.88 -6.13
N GLN A 242 -11.65 11.14 -6.40
CA GLN A 242 -11.13 12.37 -6.96
C GLN A 242 -10.82 12.19 -8.46
N PRO A 243 -10.95 13.25 -9.29
CA PRO A 243 -10.49 13.18 -10.66
C PRO A 243 -9.00 12.86 -10.75
N LEU A 244 -8.63 11.92 -11.63
CA LEU A 244 -7.25 11.65 -11.99
C LEU A 244 -6.90 12.50 -13.20
N SER A 245 -5.93 13.40 -13.04
CA SER A 245 -5.44 14.26 -14.14
C SER A 245 -4.26 13.60 -14.84
N ASN A 246 -4.14 13.79 -16.14
CA ASN A 246 -2.93 13.45 -16.90
C ASN A 246 -1.93 14.62 -17.01
N LYS A 247 -2.18 15.70 -16.25
CA LYS A 247 -1.32 16.89 -16.21
C LYS A 247 -0.42 16.84 -14.97
N TYR A 248 0.57 15.95 -15.00
CA TYR A 248 1.64 15.93 -14.02
C TYR A 248 2.99 16.03 -14.74
#